data_8e89b28182d13e81188609d6adc7fc3a
#
_entry.id   8e89b28182d13e81188609d6adc7fc3a
#
_cell.length_a   1.000
_cell.length_b   1.000
_cell.length_c   1.000
_cell.angle_alpha   90.00
_cell.angle_beta   90.00
_cell.angle_gamma   90.00
#
_symmetry.space_group_name_H-M   'P 1'
#
loop_
_entity.id
_entity.type
_entity.pdbx_description
1 polymer ?
#
loop_
_entity_poly.entity_id
_entity_poly.type
_entity_poly.pdbx_seq_one_letter_code
_entity_poly.pdbx_strand_id
1 'polypeptide(L)'
;NKFDVITCLEMLEHVPDPASIVRACKSLLKPNGRIFFSTINRNPKSFLFAIVGAEYILKLLPKGTHSYEKFITPSELMGWCEEEGLNFIDIVGMSYNPIIKKYSLGKDVSVNYLVEVGFNND
;
A
#
# COMPACT_ATOMS: atom_id res chain seq x y z
N ASN A 1 -6.57 22.33 9.27
CA ASN A 1 -7.50 21.51 8.50
C ASN A 1 -7.09 20.03 8.53
N LYS A 2 -7.84 19.24 9.30
CA LYS A 2 -7.58 17.82 9.41
C LYS A 2 -8.75 17.01 8.88
N PHE A 3 -8.50 15.74 8.62
CA PHE A 3 -9.46 14.87 7.94
C PHE A 3 -9.82 13.65 8.78
N ASP A 4 -11.04 13.18 8.59
CA ASP A 4 -11.53 11.95 9.24
C ASP A 4 -10.99 10.70 8.57
N VAL A 5 -10.83 10.75 7.24
CA VAL A 5 -10.34 9.63 6.45
C VAL A 5 -9.32 10.14 5.45
N ILE A 6 -8.20 9.47 5.38
CA ILE A 6 -7.15 9.76 4.38
C ILE A 6 -6.87 8.47 3.63
N THR A 7 -6.83 8.54 2.31
CA THR A 7 -6.44 7.43 1.47
C THR A 7 -5.14 7.76 0.75
N CYS A 8 -4.24 6.80 0.72
CA CYS A 8 -2.96 6.91 0.03
C CYS A 8 -2.74 5.58 -0.69
N LEU A 9 -3.30 5.48 -1.90
CA LEU A 9 -3.43 4.21 -2.60
C LEU A 9 -2.43 4.14 -3.76
N GLU A 10 -1.61 3.07 -3.75
CA GLU A 10 -0.63 2.77 -4.80
C GLU A 10 0.30 3.95 -5.09
N MET A 11 0.72 4.66 -4.04
CA MET A 11 1.60 5.82 -4.17
C MET A 11 2.96 5.63 -3.52
N LEU A 12 3.02 4.91 -2.39
CA LEU A 12 4.24 4.82 -1.57
C LEU A 12 5.43 4.22 -2.33
N GLU A 13 5.17 3.30 -3.26
CA GLU A 13 6.22 2.66 -4.05
C GLU A 13 6.81 3.59 -5.12
N HIS A 14 6.20 4.75 -5.33
CA HIS A 14 6.62 5.70 -6.36
C HIS A 14 7.32 6.94 -5.79
N VAL A 15 7.48 7.04 -4.48
CA VAL A 15 8.10 8.21 -3.85
C VAL A 15 9.46 7.85 -3.28
N PRO A 16 10.41 8.82 -3.23
CA PRO A 16 11.76 8.55 -2.72
C PRO A 16 11.80 8.22 -1.23
N ASP A 17 10.90 8.80 -0.44
CA ASP A 17 10.88 8.62 1.02
C ASP A 17 9.45 8.34 1.49
N PRO A 18 9.02 7.05 1.45
CA PRO A 18 7.67 6.72 1.88
C PRO A 18 7.36 7.10 3.34
N ALA A 19 8.36 7.05 4.22
CA ALA A 19 8.16 7.40 5.62
C ALA A 19 7.68 8.84 5.78
N SER A 20 8.15 9.76 4.91
CA SER A 20 7.73 11.15 4.95
C SER A 20 6.25 11.32 4.57
N ILE A 21 5.75 10.46 3.69
CA ILE A 21 4.34 10.47 3.32
C ILE A 21 3.48 9.98 4.50
N VAL A 22 3.92 8.94 5.19
CA VAL A 22 3.23 8.47 6.40
C VAL A 22 3.16 9.60 7.44
N ARG A 23 4.26 10.30 7.64
CA ARG A 23 4.31 11.44 8.57
C ARG A 23 3.35 12.56 8.16
N ALA A 24 3.30 12.88 6.87
CA ALA A 24 2.39 13.90 6.36
C ALA A 24 0.93 13.50 6.57
N CYS A 25 0.58 12.25 6.29
CA CYS A 25 -0.77 11.75 6.51
C CYS A 25 -1.16 11.83 7.98
N LYS A 26 -0.24 11.43 8.87
CA LYS A 26 -0.48 11.50 10.31
C LYS A 26 -0.77 12.93 10.75
N SER A 27 -0.02 13.90 10.22
CA SER A 27 -0.20 15.30 10.61
C SER A 27 -1.54 15.89 10.16
N LEU A 28 -2.19 15.28 9.18
CA LEU A 28 -3.47 15.73 8.64
C LEU A 28 -4.67 14.94 9.20
N LEU A 29 -4.42 13.99 10.09
CA LEU A 29 -5.47 13.09 10.58
C LEU A 29 -6.06 13.59 11.88
N LYS A 30 -7.39 13.60 11.96
CA LYS A 30 -8.11 13.87 13.21
C LYS A 30 -7.88 12.74 14.22
N PRO A 31 -8.07 12.98 15.54
CA PRO A 31 -7.80 11.95 16.56
C PRO A 31 -8.52 10.62 16.37
N ASN A 32 -9.73 10.64 15.84
CA ASN A 32 -10.49 9.42 15.58
C ASN A 32 -10.47 9.01 14.12
N GLY A 33 -9.57 9.58 13.34
CA GLY A 33 -9.51 9.33 11.91
C GLY A 33 -8.84 8.00 11.56
N ARG A 34 -8.96 7.65 10.28
CA ARG A 34 -8.35 6.43 9.74
C ARG A 34 -7.60 6.74 8.47
N ILE A 35 -6.45 6.10 8.30
CA ILE A 35 -5.67 6.18 7.07
C ILE A 35 -5.65 4.80 6.42
N PHE A 36 -5.89 4.78 5.11
CA PHE A 36 -5.80 3.57 4.32
C PHE A 36 -4.63 3.70 3.35
N PHE A 37 -3.64 2.84 3.52
CA PHE A 37 -2.50 2.74 2.60
C PHE A 37 -2.63 1.47 1.78
N SER A 38 -2.41 1.56 0.47
CA SER A 38 -2.24 0.36 -0.34
C SER A 38 -0.96 0.47 -1.15
N THR A 39 -0.31 -0.66 -1.35
CA THR A 39 0.94 -0.72 -2.10
C THR A 39 1.24 -2.17 -2.51
N ILE A 40 2.41 -2.37 -3.12
CA ILE A 40 2.83 -3.67 -3.62
C ILE A 40 3.87 -4.27 -2.67
N ASN A 41 3.64 -5.51 -2.26
CA ASN A 41 4.54 -6.22 -1.36
C ASN A 41 5.83 -6.62 -2.09
N ARG A 42 6.98 -6.51 -1.41
CA ARG A 42 8.27 -6.88 -2.00
C ARG A 42 8.54 -8.37 -1.79
N ASN A 43 8.20 -9.18 -2.79
CA ASN A 43 8.51 -10.60 -2.84
C ASN A 43 8.51 -11.08 -4.29
N PRO A 44 9.04 -12.28 -4.58
CA PRO A 44 9.12 -12.77 -5.96
C PRO A 44 7.77 -12.86 -6.67
N LYS A 45 6.71 -13.18 -5.94
CA LYS A 45 5.37 -13.28 -6.52
C LYS A 45 4.87 -11.92 -6.99
N SER A 46 5.06 -10.87 -6.20
CA SER A 46 4.65 -9.52 -6.60
C SER A 46 5.47 -9.03 -7.78
N PHE A 47 6.76 -9.33 -7.82
CA PHE A 47 7.61 -9.00 -8.97
C PHE A 47 7.03 -9.64 -10.23
N LEU A 48 6.72 -10.94 -10.17
CA LEU A 48 6.21 -11.66 -11.33
C LEU A 48 4.88 -11.08 -11.82
N PHE A 49 3.93 -10.88 -10.92
CA PHE A 49 2.60 -10.44 -11.31
C PHE A 49 2.52 -8.96 -11.65
N ALA A 50 3.21 -8.11 -10.89
CA ALA A 50 3.10 -6.66 -11.08
C ALA A 50 3.96 -6.18 -12.25
N ILE A 51 5.17 -6.70 -12.38
CA ILE A 51 6.11 -6.21 -13.40
C ILE A 51 5.99 -6.98 -14.70
N VAL A 52 6.16 -8.31 -14.64
CA VAL A 52 6.15 -9.11 -15.86
C VAL A 52 4.79 -9.09 -16.52
N GLY A 53 3.73 -9.30 -15.72
CA GLY A 53 2.36 -9.32 -16.25
C GLY A 53 1.97 -7.99 -16.87
N ALA A 54 2.16 -6.90 -16.12
CA ALA A 54 1.72 -5.59 -16.59
C ALA A 54 2.58 -5.04 -17.72
N GLU A 55 3.91 -5.16 -17.61
CA GLU A 55 4.82 -4.52 -18.58
C GLU A 55 4.98 -5.30 -19.86
N TYR A 56 4.95 -6.63 -19.80
CA TYR A 56 5.22 -7.48 -20.97
C TYR A 56 3.96 -8.06 -21.58
N ILE A 57 3.10 -8.68 -20.78
CA ILE A 57 1.94 -9.41 -21.30
C ILE A 57 0.83 -8.44 -21.70
N LEU A 58 0.46 -7.56 -20.80
CA LEU A 58 -0.65 -6.62 -21.02
C LEU A 58 -0.22 -5.35 -21.76
N LYS A 59 1.07 -5.04 -21.74
CA LYS A 59 1.63 -3.85 -22.39
C LYS A 59 0.95 -2.56 -21.94
N LEU A 60 0.49 -2.52 -20.69
CA LEU A 60 -0.21 -1.37 -20.14
C LEU A 60 0.74 -0.27 -19.67
N LEU A 61 1.97 -0.63 -19.31
CA LEU A 61 2.94 0.31 -18.75
C LEU A 61 4.26 0.19 -19.49
N PRO A 62 5.04 1.28 -19.57
CA PRO A 62 6.39 1.19 -20.11
C PRO A 62 7.24 0.24 -19.27
N LYS A 63 8.15 -0.46 -19.94
CA LYS A 63 9.07 -1.34 -19.26
C LYS A 63 9.92 -0.54 -18.26
N GLY A 64 10.04 -1.07 -17.04
CA GLY A 64 10.80 -0.40 -15.99
C GLY A 64 10.00 0.60 -15.15
N THR A 65 8.67 0.70 -15.37
CA THR A 65 7.83 1.58 -14.56
C THR A 65 7.83 1.18 -13.09
N HIS A 66 7.91 -0.12 -12.80
CA HIS A 66 7.98 -0.63 -11.43
C HIS A 66 9.40 -1.07 -11.10
N SER A 67 9.87 -0.70 -9.91
CA SER A 67 11.17 -1.07 -9.40
C SER A 67 10.99 -1.93 -8.16
N TYR A 68 11.51 -3.18 -8.21
CA TYR A 68 11.31 -4.16 -7.15
C TYR A 68 11.78 -3.65 -5.78
N GLU A 69 12.93 -2.99 -5.74
CA GLU A 69 13.49 -2.48 -4.48
C GLU A 69 12.63 -1.39 -3.84
N LYS A 70 11.70 -0.80 -4.60
CA LYS A 70 10.76 0.19 -4.09
C LYS A 70 9.46 -0.42 -3.59
N PHE A 71 9.25 -1.71 -3.79
CA PHE A 71 8.10 -2.40 -3.23
C PHE A 71 8.25 -2.45 -1.70
N ILE A 72 7.14 -2.46 -1.00
CA ILE A 72 7.12 -2.24 0.44
C ILE A 72 6.44 -3.41 1.13
N THR A 73 7.16 -4.07 2.06
CA THR A 73 6.55 -5.14 2.84
C THR A 73 5.60 -4.56 3.89
N PRO A 74 4.57 -5.32 4.31
CA PRO A 74 3.69 -4.86 5.38
C PRO A 74 4.44 -4.46 6.66
N SER A 75 5.49 -5.21 7.04
CA SER A 75 6.25 -4.90 8.24
C SER A 75 7.02 -3.59 8.12
N GLU A 76 7.53 -3.26 6.94
CA GLU A 76 8.18 -1.97 6.71
C GLU A 76 7.19 -0.82 6.88
N LEU A 77 6.03 -0.94 6.25
CA LEU A 77 4.99 0.09 6.34
C LEU A 77 4.52 0.26 7.79
N MET A 78 4.29 -0.84 8.48
CA MET A 78 3.85 -0.79 9.88
C MET A 78 4.91 -0.17 10.78
N GLY A 79 6.20 -0.42 10.50
CA GLY A 79 7.29 0.22 11.24
C GLY A 79 7.24 1.74 11.13
N TRP A 80 7.03 2.25 9.90
CA TRP A 80 6.90 3.70 9.70
C TRP A 80 5.67 4.26 10.40
N CYS A 81 4.55 3.53 10.37
CA CYS A 81 3.33 3.96 11.05
C CYS A 81 3.53 4.02 12.56
N GLU A 82 4.16 2.99 13.13
CA GLU A 82 4.41 2.93 14.57
C GLU A 82 5.31 4.06 15.05
N GLU A 83 6.31 4.43 14.26
CA GLU A 83 7.19 5.55 14.59
C GLU A 83 6.42 6.88 14.69
N GLU A 84 5.30 6.99 13.97
CA GLU A 84 4.44 8.18 14.00
C GLU A 84 3.28 8.05 14.97
N GLY A 85 3.26 7.00 15.80
CA GLY A 85 2.18 6.80 16.76
C GLY A 85 0.88 6.29 16.17
N LEU A 86 0.94 5.73 14.96
CA LEU A 86 -0.22 5.13 14.31
C LEU A 86 -0.24 3.63 14.57
N ASN A 87 -1.41 3.10 14.86
CA ASN A 87 -1.57 1.69 15.21
C ASN A 87 -2.28 0.92 14.12
N PHE A 88 -1.86 -0.32 13.94
CA PHE A 88 -2.48 -1.25 13.01
C PHE A 88 -3.93 -1.55 13.44
N ILE A 89 -4.84 -1.51 12.48
CA ILE A 89 -6.23 -1.88 12.70
C ILE A 89 -6.59 -3.11 11.89
N ASP A 90 -6.28 -3.11 10.58
CA ASP A 90 -6.61 -4.24 9.72
C ASP A 90 -5.71 -4.25 8.49
N ILE A 91 -5.59 -5.43 7.86
CA ILE A 91 -4.88 -5.59 6.59
C ILE A 91 -5.66 -6.58 5.72
N VAL A 92 -5.80 -6.26 4.45
CA VAL A 92 -6.41 -7.16 3.47
C VAL A 92 -5.55 -7.22 2.22
N GLY A 93 -5.60 -8.34 1.54
CA GLY A 93 -4.97 -8.50 0.24
C GLY A 93 -5.89 -8.00 -0.86
N MET A 94 -5.30 -7.48 -1.93
CA MET A 94 -6.03 -7.03 -3.11
C MET A 94 -5.59 -7.89 -4.28
N SER A 95 -6.56 -8.53 -4.93
CA SER A 95 -6.30 -9.43 -6.05
C SER A 95 -7.10 -8.99 -7.27
N TYR A 96 -6.52 -9.20 -8.45
CA TYR A 96 -7.20 -8.92 -9.71
C TYR A 96 -7.20 -10.18 -10.58
N ASN A 97 -8.38 -10.57 -11.03
CA ASN A 97 -8.52 -11.68 -11.96
C ASN A 97 -8.72 -11.12 -13.38
N PRO A 98 -7.70 -11.21 -14.25
CA PRO A 98 -7.80 -10.63 -15.59
C PRO A 98 -8.79 -11.36 -16.51
N ILE A 99 -9.12 -12.60 -16.22
CA ILE A 99 -10.06 -13.38 -17.05
C ILE A 99 -11.47 -12.82 -16.91
N ILE A 100 -11.92 -12.58 -15.68
CA ILE A 100 -13.25 -12.03 -15.42
C ILE A 100 -13.21 -10.53 -15.13
N LYS A 101 -12.03 -9.92 -15.18
CA LYS A 101 -11.81 -8.48 -14.97
C LYS A 101 -12.40 -7.98 -13.65
N LYS A 102 -12.17 -8.73 -12.58
CA LYS A 102 -12.68 -8.36 -11.25
C LYS A 102 -11.56 -8.25 -10.24
N TYR A 103 -11.69 -7.22 -9.37
CA TYR A 103 -10.88 -7.08 -8.17
C TYR A 103 -11.59 -7.75 -7.01
N SER A 104 -10.82 -8.25 -6.06
CA SER A 104 -11.37 -8.82 -4.84
C SER A 104 -10.45 -8.52 -3.66
N LEU A 105 -11.04 -8.49 -2.46
CA LEU A 105 -10.30 -8.35 -1.21
C LEU A 105 -10.30 -9.70 -0.51
N GLY A 106 -9.18 -10.01 0.16
CA GLY A 106 -9.05 -11.29 0.84
C GLY A 106 -7.84 -11.34 1.76
N LYS A 107 -7.44 -12.53 2.13
CA LYS A 107 -6.35 -12.73 3.10
C LYS A 107 -4.96 -12.76 2.47
N ASP A 108 -4.87 -12.91 1.16
CA ASP A 108 -3.57 -13.01 0.47
C ASP A 108 -2.96 -11.62 0.27
N VAL A 109 -1.99 -11.27 1.09
CA VAL A 109 -1.27 -9.99 1.05
C VAL A 109 0.06 -10.09 0.29
N SER A 110 0.28 -11.18 -0.45
CA SER A 110 1.57 -11.43 -1.07
C SER A 110 1.87 -10.52 -2.26
N VAL A 111 0.88 -9.96 -2.92
CA VAL A 111 1.10 -9.05 -4.06
C VAL A 111 0.70 -7.63 -3.67
N ASN A 112 -0.56 -7.29 -3.76
CA ASN A 112 -1.07 -6.00 -3.33
C ASN A 112 -1.78 -6.15 -1.99
N TYR A 113 -1.68 -5.13 -1.16
CA TYR A 113 -2.39 -5.16 0.12
C TYR A 113 -2.87 -3.75 0.48
N LEU A 114 -3.85 -3.69 1.36
CA LEU A 114 -4.40 -2.46 1.90
C LEU A 114 -4.39 -2.55 3.42
N VAL A 115 -3.85 -1.52 4.06
CA VAL A 115 -3.72 -1.44 5.52
C VAL A 115 -4.55 -0.29 6.05
N GLU A 116 -5.27 -0.54 7.13
CA GLU A 116 -5.98 0.49 7.87
C GLU A 116 -5.23 0.79 9.16
N VAL A 117 -4.92 2.06 9.41
CA VAL A 117 -4.24 2.52 10.63
C VAL A 117 -4.95 3.72 11.20
N GLY A 118 -4.73 3.98 12.48
CA GLY A 118 -5.26 5.16 13.16
C GLY A 118 -4.52 5.38 14.47
N PHE A 119 -4.88 6.46 15.17
CA PHE A 119 -4.31 6.69 16.49
C PHE A 119 -4.88 5.69 17.49
N ASN A 120 -4.08 5.41 18.52
CA ASN A 120 -4.55 4.58 19.63
C ASN A 120 -5.42 5.44 20.54
N ASN A 121 -6.69 5.10 20.63
CA ASN A 121 -7.68 5.87 21.38
C ASN A 121 -8.19 5.10 22.61
N ASP A 122 -7.28 4.51 23.33
CA ASP A 122 -7.65 3.80 24.56
C ASP A 122 -8.21 4.75 25.62
#